data_254ed171841477edfce70d2c64e9b411
#
_entry.id   254ed171841477edfce70d2c64e9b411
#
_cell.length_a   1.000
_cell.length_b   1.000
_cell.length_c   1.000
_cell.angle_alpha   90.00
_cell.angle_beta   90.00
_cell.angle_gamma   90.00
#
_symmetry.space_group_name_H-M   'P 1'
#
loop_
_entity.id
_entity.type
_entity.pdbx_description
1 polymer ?
#
loop_
_entity_poly.entity_id
_entity_poly.type
_entity_poly.pdbx_seq_one_letter_code
_entity_poly.pdbx_strand_id
1 'polypeptide(L)'
;MPHALSGTTTPPMAAIAQKVIDHLMNNGAEFLVHAGDILKEQILDQLVHSGVPYVAVYGNNDAHLHEVHNRFNLVQEPHYFKLAETRIKLMHLPFYMSPDAEIVIYGHTHTFDCEFTNGTLFLNPGEACARNKPVSECAMLELTDTHMNVTYYSRALKTPHFEEQHFSFERKKK
;
A
#
# COMPACT_ATOMS: atom_id res chain seq x y z
N MET A 1 9.67 46.09 -5.79
CA MET A 1 10.33 44.81 -6.16
C MET A 1 9.69 43.72 -5.32
N PRO A 2 8.83 42.86 -5.86
CA PRO A 2 8.30 41.73 -5.08
C PRO A 2 9.35 40.64 -5.04
N HIS A 3 9.79 40.29 -3.84
CA HIS A 3 10.63 39.10 -3.62
C HIS A 3 9.79 37.85 -3.79
N ALA A 4 10.00 37.14 -4.88
CA ALA A 4 9.48 35.80 -5.05
C ALA A 4 10.23 34.86 -4.09
N LEU A 5 9.58 34.47 -3.00
CA LEU A 5 10.01 33.37 -2.15
C LEU A 5 9.72 32.05 -2.91
N SER A 6 10.72 31.54 -3.60
CA SER A 6 10.67 30.20 -4.17
C SER A 6 10.85 29.17 -3.04
N GLY A 7 9.81 28.97 -2.24
CA GLY A 7 9.72 27.82 -1.38
C GLY A 7 9.39 26.62 -2.24
N THR A 8 10.25 25.61 -2.32
CA THR A 8 9.90 24.28 -2.81
C THR A 8 8.93 23.66 -1.82
N THR A 9 7.64 23.93 -1.99
CA THR A 9 6.59 23.32 -1.17
C THR A 9 6.52 21.85 -1.52
N THR A 10 6.86 20.96 -0.56
CA THR A 10 6.57 19.54 -0.68
C THR A 10 5.07 19.39 -0.94
N PRO A 11 4.64 18.63 -1.95
CA PRO A 11 3.22 18.43 -2.21
C PRO A 11 2.50 17.91 -0.96
N PRO A 12 1.24 18.31 -0.71
CA PRO A 12 0.44 17.76 0.37
C PRO A 12 0.41 16.22 0.29
N MET A 13 0.48 15.55 1.43
CA MET A 13 0.46 14.08 1.53
C MET A 13 -0.68 13.45 0.73
N ALA A 14 -1.89 14.02 0.80
CA ALA A 14 -3.05 13.54 0.06
C ALA A 14 -2.87 13.66 -1.47
N ALA A 15 -2.16 14.68 -1.96
CA ALA A 15 -1.87 14.80 -3.40
C ALA A 15 -0.86 13.76 -3.87
N ILE A 16 0.09 13.37 -3.02
CA ILE A 16 1.04 12.29 -3.31
C ILE A 16 0.30 10.94 -3.31
N ALA A 17 -0.53 10.68 -2.30
CA ALA A 17 -1.34 9.48 -2.21
C ALA A 17 -2.28 9.32 -3.41
N GLN A 18 -2.92 10.41 -3.87
CA GLN A 18 -3.78 10.38 -5.06
C GLN A 18 -3.01 9.93 -6.31
N LYS A 19 -1.78 10.41 -6.50
CA LYS A 19 -0.94 9.97 -7.64
C LYS A 19 -0.62 8.49 -7.59
N VAL A 20 -0.42 7.92 -6.40
CA VAL A 20 -0.22 6.46 -6.22
C VAL A 20 -1.50 5.71 -6.60
N ILE A 21 -2.65 6.14 -6.08
CA ILE A 21 -3.95 5.52 -6.40
C ILE A 21 -4.21 5.58 -7.91
N ASP A 22 -4.05 6.76 -8.52
CA ASP A 22 -4.25 6.95 -9.98
C ASP A 22 -3.33 6.03 -10.78
N HIS A 23 -2.06 5.90 -10.36
CA HIS A 23 -1.11 5.02 -11.02
C HIS A 23 -1.54 3.55 -10.94
N LEU A 24 -1.93 3.07 -9.76
CA LEU A 24 -2.42 1.70 -9.57
C LEU A 24 -3.69 1.45 -10.39
N MET A 25 -4.64 2.39 -10.39
CA MET A 25 -5.89 2.30 -11.16
C MET A 25 -5.63 2.27 -12.66
N ASN A 26 -4.73 3.12 -13.17
CA ASN A 26 -4.33 3.15 -14.58
C ASN A 26 -3.62 1.86 -15.03
N ASN A 27 -3.02 1.12 -14.09
CA ASN A 27 -2.44 -0.20 -14.33
C ASN A 27 -3.39 -1.36 -14.05
N GLY A 28 -4.68 -1.09 -13.83
CA GLY A 28 -5.74 -2.10 -13.76
C GLY A 28 -5.93 -2.70 -12.36
N ALA A 29 -5.64 -1.97 -11.29
CA ALA A 29 -5.95 -2.43 -9.94
C ALA A 29 -7.46 -2.65 -9.77
N GLU A 30 -7.84 -3.83 -9.30
CA GLU A 30 -9.24 -4.24 -9.03
C GLU A 30 -9.58 -4.21 -7.54
N PHE A 31 -8.58 -4.10 -6.69
CA PHE A 31 -8.70 -4.04 -5.24
C PHE A 31 -7.53 -3.24 -4.65
N LEU A 32 -7.80 -2.38 -3.67
CA LEU A 32 -6.76 -1.59 -3.00
C LEU A 32 -6.55 -2.05 -1.56
N VAL A 33 -5.29 -2.09 -1.13
CA VAL A 33 -4.88 -2.45 0.22
C VAL A 33 -4.02 -1.34 0.81
N HIS A 34 -4.31 -0.91 2.04
CA HIS A 34 -3.51 0.07 2.76
C HIS A 34 -3.00 -0.51 4.09
N ALA A 35 -1.69 -0.59 4.23
CA ALA A 35 -1.03 -1.24 5.38
C ALA A 35 -0.81 -0.29 6.59
N GLY A 36 -1.72 0.64 6.83
CA GLY A 36 -1.71 1.53 8.01
C GLY A 36 -0.88 2.81 7.87
N ASP A 37 -0.86 3.62 8.93
CA ASP A 37 -0.30 4.98 8.96
C ASP A 37 -0.92 5.89 7.88
N ILE A 38 -2.24 5.88 7.84
CA ILE A 38 -3.07 6.64 6.90
C ILE A 38 -2.98 8.14 7.18
N LEU A 39 -2.96 8.53 8.46
CA LEU A 39 -2.77 9.87 9.01
C LEU A 39 -3.87 10.89 8.67
N LYS A 40 -4.52 10.78 7.52
CA LYS A 40 -5.51 11.74 7.03
C LYS A 40 -6.76 11.03 6.55
N GLU A 41 -7.93 11.44 7.05
CA GLU A 41 -9.24 10.97 6.57
C GLU A 41 -9.39 11.14 5.05
N GLN A 42 -8.83 12.20 4.49
CA GLN A 42 -8.85 12.46 3.06
C GLN A 42 -8.25 11.30 2.22
N ILE A 43 -7.28 10.57 2.74
CA ILE A 43 -6.71 9.39 2.05
C ILE A 43 -7.74 8.25 2.00
N LEU A 44 -8.53 8.06 3.07
CA LEU A 44 -9.63 7.09 3.08
C LEU A 44 -10.72 7.51 2.07
N ASP A 45 -11.07 8.79 1.99
CA ASP A 45 -11.98 9.30 0.96
C ASP A 45 -11.47 9.02 -0.45
N GLN A 46 -10.16 9.16 -0.69
CA GLN A 46 -9.55 8.83 -1.99
C GLN A 46 -9.65 7.34 -2.33
N LEU A 47 -9.48 6.45 -1.34
CA LEU A 47 -9.69 5.01 -1.53
C LEU A 47 -11.15 4.71 -1.91
N VAL A 48 -12.11 5.33 -1.24
CA VAL A 48 -13.55 5.21 -1.60
C VAL A 48 -13.80 5.70 -3.02
N HIS A 49 -13.28 6.86 -3.39
CA HIS A 49 -13.48 7.45 -4.71
C HIS A 49 -12.76 6.73 -5.86
N SER A 50 -11.85 5.80 -5.55
CA SER A 50 -11.22 4.96 -6.58
C SER A 50 -12.24 4.10 -7.34
N GLY A 51 -13.39 3.79 -6.71
CA GLY A 51 -14.47 3.01 -7.31
C GLY A 51 -14.26 1.49 -7.26
N VAL A 52 -13.14 1.01 -6.70
CA VAL A 52 -12.90 -0.41 -6.48
C VAL A 52 -12.96 -0.74 -4.99
N PRO A 53 -13.23 -2.02 -4.62
CA PRO A 53 -13.16 -2.43 -3.22
C PRO A 53 -11.77 -2.18 -2.63
N TYR A 54 -11.73 -1.89 -1.35
CA TYR A 54 -10.47 -1.71 -0.63
C TYR A 54 -10.56 -2.22 0.80
N VAL A 55 -9.42 -2.40 1.45
CA VAL A 55 -9.28 -2.59 2.88
C VAL A 55 -8.07 -1.82 3.40
N ALA A 56 -8.22 -1.18 4.55
CA ALA A 56 -7.13 -0.51 5.25
C ALA A 56 -7.06 -1.00 6.70
N VAL A 57 -5.85 -1.15 7.25
CA VAL A 57 -5.66 -1.38 8.69
C VAL A 57 -5.20 -0.10 9.36
N TYR A 58 -5.48 0.00 10.67
CA TYR A 58 -4.91 1.07 11.49
C TYR A 58 -3.40 0.90 11.60
N GLY A 59 -2.67 2.01 11.45
CA GLY A 59 -1.28 2.12 11.89
C GLY A 59 -1.19 2.67 13.31
N ASN A 60 0.01 2.70 13.87
CA ASN A 60 0.23 3.22 15.22
C ASN A 60 0.01 4.75 15.33
N ASN A 61 -0.10 5.45 14.20
CA ASN A 61 -0.38 6.90 14.16
C ASN A 61 -1.83 7.24 13.79
N ASP A 62 -2.74 6.26 13.72
CA ASP A 62 -4.10 6.43 13.18
C ASP A 62 -5.20 6.44 14.26
N ALA A 63 -4.86 6.54 15.55
CA ALA A 63 -5.84 6.49 16.64
C ALA A 63 -7.00 7.51 16.48
N HIS A 64 -6.73 8.69 15.93
CA HIS A 64 -7.73 9.72 15.68
C HIS A 64 -8.75 9.34 14.61
N LEU A 65 -8.46 8.36 13.75
CA LEU A 65 -9.39 7.88 12.72
C LEU A 65 -10.49 6.96 13.28
N HIS A 66 -10.43 6.57 14.57
CA HIS A 66 -11.51 5.84 15.21
C HIS A 66 -12.87 6.56 15.18
N GLU A 67 -12.86 7.87 15.17
CA GLU A 67 -14.08 8.68 15.12
C GLU A 67 -14.85 8.53 13.80
N VAL A 68 -14.16 8.14 12.74
CA VAL A 68 -14.73 8.03 11.39
C VAL A 68 -14.78 6.59 10.85
N HIS A 69 -14.37 5.59 11.65
CA HIS A 69 -14.23 4.20 11.17
C HIS A 69 -15.50 3.62 10.53
N ASN A 70 -16.69 4.02 11.03
CA ASN A 70 -17.99 3.54 10.50
C ASN A 70 -18.25 3.95 9.04
N ARG A 71 -17.51 4.91 8.51
CA ARG A 71 -17.63 5.43 7.14
C ARG A 71 -16.72 4.71 6.15
N PHE A 72 -15.76 3.92 6.65
CA PHE A 72 -14.68 3.37 5.85
C PHE A 72 -14.44 1.89 6.15
N ASN A 73 -13.89 1.16 5.20
CA ASN A 73 -13.40 -0.20 5.46
C ASN A 73 -12.01 -0.13 6.11
N LEU A 74 -11.99 0.32 7.35
CA LEU A 74 -10.81 0.50 8.21
C LEU A 74 -10.91 -0.46 9.39
N VAL A 75 -9.99 -1.41 9.48
CA VAL A 75 -10.05 -2.54 10.41
C VAL A 75 -8.82 -2.66 11.29
N GLN A 76 -8.95 -3.40 12.38
CA GLN A 76 -7.81 -3.70 13.26
C GLN A 76 -6.89 -4.76 12.65
N GLU A 77 -5.59 -4.66 12.93
CA GLU A 77 -4.59 -5.65 12.58
C GLU A 77 -4.50 -6.79 13.63
N PRO A 78 -4.11 -8.01 13.27
CA PRO A 78 -4.00 -8.51 11.92
C PRO A 78 -5.38 -8.79 11.32
N HIS A 79 -5.56 -8.46 10.05
CA HIS A 79 -6.81 -8.71 9.33
C HIS A 79 -6.61 -9.78 8.26
N TYR A 80 -7.49 -10.78 8.22
CA TYR A 80 -7.44 -11.87 7.24
C TYR A 80 -8.61 -11.76 6.27
N PHE A 81 -8.30 -11.88 4.98
CA PHE A 81 -9.30 -11.88 3.92
C PHE A 81 -8.85 -12.76 2.74
N LYS A 82 -9.72 -12.95 1.76
CA LYS A 82 -9.41 -13.71 0.54
C LYS A 82 -9.61 -12.85 -0.71
N LEU A 83 -8.68 -12.98 -1.64
CA LEU A 83 -8.80 -12.49 -3.01
C LEU A 83 -8.39 -13.64 -3.95
N ALA A 84 -9.19 -13.91 -4.99
CA ALA A 84 -8.93 -14.98 -5.95
C ALA A 84 -8.53 -16.31 -5.26
N GLU A 85 -9.31 -16.73 -4.26
CA GLU A 85 -9.08 -17.93 -3.42
C GLU A 85 -7.77 -17.93 -2.61
N THR A 86 -7.01 -16.85 -2.65
CA THR A 86 -5.76 -16.67 -1.92
C THR A 86 -6.03 -16.01 -0.57
N ARG A 87 -5.57 -16.64 0.51
CA ARG A 87 -5.66 -16.09 1.85
C ARG A 87 -4.56 -15.07 2.09
N ILE A 88 -4.97 -13.86 2.46
CA ILE A 88 -4.10 -12.72 2.70
C ILE A 88 -4.25 -12.30 4.17
N LYS A 89 -3.12 -12.02 4.79
CA LYS A 89 -3.01 -11.41 6.11
C LYS A 89 -2.47 -9.99 5.94
N LEU A 90 -3.18 -9.03 6.48
CA LEU A 90 -2.82 -7.62 6.43
C LEU A 90 -2.56 -7.12 7.85
N MET A 91 -1.43 -6.45 8.05
CA MET A 91 -1.08 -5.79 9.30
C MET A 91 -0.25 -4.54 9.05
N HIS A 92 -0.17 -3.67 10.04
CA HIS A 92 0.74 -2.53 10.02
C HIS A 92 2.08 -2.90 10.65
N LEU A 93 2.05 -3.31 11.91
CA LEU A 93 3.25 -3.66 12.65
C LEU A 93 3.70 -5.09 12.29
N PRO A 94 5.00 -5.32 11.97
CA PRO A 94 5.50 -6.64 11.59
C PRO A 94 5.71 -7.56 12.81
N PHE A 95 4.73 -7.65 13.71
CA PHE A 95 4.81 -8.49 14.92
C PHE A 95 4.31 -9.91 14.68
N TYR A 96 3.39 -10.09 13.73
CA TYR A 96 2.75 -11.37 13.47
C TYR A 96 3.19 -11.94 12.11
N MET A 97 4.51 -12.04 11.91
CA MET A 97 5.12 -12.50 10.66
C MET A 97 5.06 -14.01 10.46
N SER A 98 4.13 -14.72 11.13
CA SER A 98 3.93 -16.15 10.93
C SER A 98 3.41 -16.46 9.51
N PRO A 99 3.85 -17.57 8.88
CA PRO A 99 3.44 -17.96 7.53
C PRO A 99 2.09 -18.73 7.55
N ASP A 100 1.08 -18.14 8.18
CA ASP A 100 -0.26 -18.68 8.36
C ASP A 100 -1.27 -18.23 7.27
N ALA A 101 -0.79 -17.48 6.31
CA ALA A 101 -1.48 -17.08 5.08
C ALA A 101 -0.58 -17.29 3.86
N GLU A 102 -1.13 -17.30 2.65
CA GLU A 102 -0.33 -17.41 1.43
C GLU A 102 0.41 -16.11 1.13
N ILE A 103 -0.16 -14.98 1.58
CA ILE A 103 0.44 -13.66 1.44
C ILE A 103 0.30 -12.92 2.78
N VAL A 104 1.39 -12.30 3.22
CA VAL A 104 1.45 -11.42 4.39
C VAL A 104 1.86 -10.04 3.93
N ILE A 105 0.93 -9.07 4.02
CA ILE A 105 1.18 -7.67 3.68
C ILE A 105 1.36 -6.89 4.98
N TYR A 106 2.41 -6.09 5.05
CA TYR A 106 2.72 -5.30 6.25
C TYR A 106 3.30 -3.93 5.90
N GLY A 107 3.28 -3.01 6.85
CA GLY A 107 3.79 -1.65 6.72
C GLY A 107 4.89 -1.31 7.71
N HIS A 108 4.79 -0.15 8.31
CA HIS A 108 5.58 0.38 9.43
C HIS A 108 7.07 0.65 9.15
N THR A 109 7.79 -0.22 8.46
CA THR A 109 9.24 -0.07 8.23
C THR A 109 9.58 0.99 7.18
N HIS A 110 8.60 1.46 6.41
CA HIS A 110 8.75 2.44 5.31
C HIS A 110 9.74 2.00 4.23
N THR A 111 10.00 0.72 4.11
CA THR A 111 10.95 0.17 3.14
C THR A 111 10.29 -0.95 2.36
N PHE A 112 10.39 -0.89 1.04
CA PHE A 112 9.92 -1.98 0.19
C PHE A 112 10.64 -3.28 0.56
N ASP A 113 9.87 -4.34 0.69
CA ASP A 113 10.35 -5.70 0.92
C ASP A 113 9.46 -6.69 0.20
N CYS A 114 10.07 -7.70 -0.42
CA CYS A 114 9.36 -8.72 -1.18
C CYS A 114 10.12 -10.05 -1.07
N GLU A 115 9.72 -10.87 -0.12
CA GLU A 115 10.36 -12.15 0.18
C GLU A 115 9.36 -13.30 0.04
N PHE A 116 9.75 -14.38 -0.66
CA PHE A 116 8.97 -15.60 -0.75
C PHE A 116 9.68 -16.73 -0.02
N THR A 117 9.12 -17.14 1.11
CA THR A 117 9.73 -18.11 2.01
C THR A 117 8.67 -19.12 2.49
N ASN A 118 8.99 -20.42 2.48
CA ASN A 118 8.13 -21.51 2.94
C ASN A 118 6.70 -21.51 2.33
N GLY A 119 6.57 -20.99 1.10
CA GLY A 119 5.30 -20.92 0.38
C GLY A 119 4.42 -19.72 0.76
N THR A 120 4.94 -18.78 1.52
CA THR A 120 4.32 -17.50 1.87
C THR A 120 5.09 -16.35 1.24
N LEU A 121 4.36 -15.44 0.61
CA LEU A 121 4.88 -14.16 0.14
C LEU A 121 4.75 -13.12 1.26
N PHE A 122 5.86 -12.57 1.71
CA PHE A 122 5.91 -11.41 2.61
C PHE A 122 6.16 -10.15 1.77
N LEU A 123 5.27 -9.17 1.88
CA LEU A 123 5.28 -7.97 1.04
C LEU A 123 5.09 -6.71 1.88
N ASN A 124 6.06 -5.81 1.82
CA ASN A 124 5.90 -4.43 2.25
C ASN A 124 5.95 -3.53 1.01
N PRO A 125 4.90 -2.77 0.70
CA PRO A 125 4.86 -1.96 -0.52
C PRO A 125 5.74 -0.71 -0.49
N GLY A 126 6.40 -0.42 0.64
CA GLY A 126 7.15 0.82 0.85
C GLY A 126 6.26 1.97 1.34
N GLU A 127 6.71 3.20 1.21
CA GLU A 127 6.05 4.40 1.70
C GLU A 127 5.39 5.21 0.58
N ALA A 128 4.06 5.23 0.54
CA ALA A 128 3.32 5.93 -0.50
C ALA A 128 3.47 7.47 -0.46
N CYS A 129 3.50 8.05 0.74
CA CYS A 129 3.41 9.49 0.95
C CYS A 129 4.75 10.23 1.00
N ALA A 130 5.86 9.53 0.81
CA ALA A 130 7.20 10.13 0.76
C ALA A 130 7.54 11.00 2.01
N ARG A 131 7.12 10.56 3.20
CA ARG A 131 7.32 11.31 4.45
C ARG A 131 8.74 11.22 4.98
N ASN A 132 9.33 10.02 4.93
CA ASN A 132 10.67 9.76 5.47
C ASN A 132 11.78 9.90 4.41
N LYS A 133 11.44 9.68 3.17
CA LYS A 133 12.35 9.84 2.01
C LYS A 133 11.59 10.51 0.86
N PRO A 134 12.25 11.27 -0.02
CA PRO A 134 11.57 11.99 -1.11
C PRO A 134 11.19 11.06 -2.27
N VAL A 135 10.72 9.86 -1.95
CA VAL A 135 10.31 8.81 -2.90
C VAL A 135 8.96 8.27 -2.47
N SER A 136 8.02 8.26 -3.40
CA SER A 136 6.71 7.64 -3.26
C SER A 136 6.76 6.21 -3.80
N GLU A 137 6.29 5.24 -3.03
CA GLU A 137 6.38 3.81 -3.33
C GLU A 137 5.03 3.13 -3.22
N CYS A 138 4.80 2.13 -4.07
CA CYS A 138 3.68 1.21 -3.97
C CYS A 138 3.99 -0.11 -4.68
N ALA A 139 3.14 -1.10 -4.54
CA ALA A 139 3.26 -2.37 -5.23
C ALA A 139 1.91 -2.81 -5.81
N MET A 140 1.96 -3.43 -6.98
CA MET A 140 0.85 -4.17 -7.58
C MET A 140 1.11 -5.66 -7.38
N LEU A 141 0.11 -6.38 -6.90
CA LEU A 141 0.13 -7.83 -6.79
C LEU A 141 -0.89 -8.43 -7.77
N GLU A 142 -0.41 -9.22 -8.71
CA GLU A 142 -1.24 -10.00 -9.62
C GLU A 142 -1.24 -11.48 -9.20
N LEU A 143 -2.42 -12.02 -9.02
CA LEU A 143 -2.62 -13.42 -8.63
C LEU A 143 -3.12 -14.21 -9.83
N THR A 144 -2.31 -15.15 -10.31
CA THR A 144 -2.70 -16.14 -11.32
C THR A 144 -2.84 -17.53 -10.70
N ASP A 145 -3.30 -18.50 -11.47
CA ASP A 145 -3.42 -19.88 -10.98
C ASP A 145 -2.07 -20.48 -10.58
N THR A 146 -0.98 -19.99 -11.19
CA THR A 146 0.35 -20.59 -11.04
C THR A 146 1.37 -19.66 -10.39
N HIS A 147 1.17 -18.35 -10.41
CA HIS A 147 2.15 -17.38 -9.93
C HIS A 147 1.53 -16.26 -9.08
N MET A 148 2.36 -15.69 -8.23
CA MET A 148 2.18 -14.39 -7.59
C MET A 148 3.19 -13.45 -8.23
N ASN A 149 2.72 -12.47 -8.99
CA ASN A 149 3.56 -11.48 -9.64
C ASN A 149 3.48 -10.17 -8.86
N VAL A 150 4.61 -9.63 -8.47
CA VAL A 150 4.69 -8.34 -7.78
C VAL A 150 5.40 -7.34 -8.68
N THR A 151 4.77 -6.22 -8.94
CA THR A 151 5.41 -5.08 -9.56
C THR A 151 5.56 -3.99 -8.51
N TYR A 152 6.79 -3.70 -8.15
CA TYR A 152 7.13 -2.58 -7.28
C TYR A 152 7.29 -1.31 -8.11
N TYR A 153 6.66 -0.24 -7.65
CA TYR A 153 6.74 1.09 -8.25
C TYR A 153 7.37 2.08 -7.29
N SER A 154 8.31 2.86 -7.79
CA SER A 154 8.92 3.96 -7.05
C SER A 154 8.98 5.23 -7.89
N ARG A 155 8.73 6.37 -7.28
CA ARG A 155 8.75 7.67 -7.95
C ARG A 155 9.40 8.72 -7.07
N ALA A 156 10.53 9.29 -7.50
CA ALA A 156 11.06 10.49 -6.86
C ALA A 156 10.04 11.65 -7.00
N LEU A 157 9.81 12.43 -5.95
CA LEU A 157 8.78 13.49 -5.95
C LEU A 157 8.94 14.51 -7.06
N LYS A 158 10.18 14.72 -7.53
CA LYS A 158 10.52 15.67 -8.60
C LYS A 158 10.33 15.11 -10.01
N THR A 159 10.05 13.82 -10.15
CA THR A 159 9.85 13.16 -11.45
C THR A 159 8.37 12.85 -11.68
N PRO A 160 7.88 12.91 -12.93
CA PRO A 160 6.48 12.60 -13.24
C PRO A 160 6.20 11.11 -13.34
N HIS A 161 7.22 10.27 -13.56
CA HIS A 161 7.06 8.85 -13.89
C HIS A 161 7.47 7.96 -12.72
N PHE A 162 6.79 6.80 -12.60
CA PHE A 162 7.19 5.71 -11.74
C PHE A 162 8.21 4.82 -12.48
N GLU A 163 9.24 4.42 -11.76
CA GLU A 163 10.13 3.32 -12.13
C GLU A 163 9.52 2.02 -11.60
N GLU A 164 9.78 0.90 -12.27
CA GLU A 164 9.21 -0.39 -11.90
C GLU A 164 10.25 -1.51 -11.81
N GLN A 165 9.98 -2.46 -10.90
CA GLN A 165 10.74 -3.71 -10.76
C GLN A 165 9.74 -4.86 -10.62
N HIS A 166 10.05 -6.00 -11.24
CA HIS A 166 9.15 -7.15 -11.29
C HIS A 166 9.74 -8.33 -10.53
N PHE A 167 8.87 -9.01 -9.78
CA PHE A 167 9.15 -10.23 -9.05
C PHE A 167 8.08 -11.26 -9.39
N SER A 168 8.43 -12.53 -9.54
CA SER A 168 7.48 -13.58 -9.83
C SER A 168 7.79 -14.82 -9.00
N PHE A 169 6.79 -15.36 -8.35
CA PHE A 169 6.92 -16.53 -7.47
C PHE A 169 5.90 -17.58 -7.86
N GLU A 170 6.35 -18.82 -8.00
CA GLU A 170 5.47 -19.95 -8.31
C GLU A 170 4.61 -20.29 -7.08
N ARG A 171 3.30 -20.41 -7.29
CA ARG A 171 2.37 -20.86 -6.25
C ARG A 171 2.47 -22.37 -6.07
N LYS A 172 2.50 -22.81 -4.82
CA LYS A 172 2.34 -24.24 -4.56
C LYS A 172 0.92 -24.66 -4.97
N LYS A 173 0.82 -25.62 -5.87
CA LYS A 173 -0.49 -26.25 -6.17
C LYS A 173 -1.03 -26.86 -4.87
N LYS A 174 -2.26 -26.51 -4.54
CA LYS A 174 -3.02 -27.17 -3.46
C LYS A 174 -3.41 -28.55 -3.86
#